data_7fdb8beaa7e3dc748f04f127812d2391
#
_entry.id   7fdb8beaa7e3dc748f04f127812d2391
#
_cell.length_a   1.000
_cell.length_b   1.000
_cell.length_c   1.000
_cell.angle_alpha   90.00
_cell.angle_beta   90.00
_cell.angle_gamma   90.00
#
_symmetry.space_group_name_H-M   'P 1'
#
loop_
_entity.id
_entity.type
_entity.pdbx_description
1 polymer ?
#
loop_
_entity_poly.entity_id
_entity_poly.type
_entity_poly.pdbx_seq_one_letter_code
_entity_poly.pdbx_strand_id
1 'polypeptide(L)'
;MVRLSQARLAVVLWTSISLFCAAALGAAGGPQPASGDPISVIPADSLFCVRINNLTGTMAKIDQFLTGVSPIGVSMIVPAQLGKFLGSTEPKGINMSGSFAIFGPLPGGDTPDLKRIAVLVPMSDYKQFTQGNPNVAPPDAQGIATIGKEQPMFVATDVPGFALVTISNNRQALIETKKLIGGPGATTLAKRLSPDELKRAQDSPVWAYANIQTVSKMFGPVIQAKLQEAKKSMQEMQKPGQAGQAAAAMDMNISLLNSLMQEMQSASLTLDPGATAIRAGFVATAVPNTEMAKVLQGGAGTPDKNFMQYLENGAVMNLVMSMDPAAWNRINNFYLDMFATFAGKDPSGEDFRKLKKLTTDATGALTGTLAGSFSTDVKAKPPFRLQYVVGMKDPQAFYRAMEEIPAMFESGPIADLYKQMGVVLKFELKRKAETYKDVAIDAIKIGINPTDPNSEQSKMFAVLFGQGIEGRLAVVNNLLVYAIASDSGTLVRKLIDQAKGDSTQPAPSEVQAAMQLIPGAEKACFFVTYNYLRVLQMVTAIMPMPIPQTPVQSQSNIAIAGKAAGGSLGVELALPKQHLMEIMTIFMQMQQQRPQDQPPGQPQKQPQPKPQGQT
;
A
#
# COMPACT_ATOMS: atom_id res chain seq x y z
N MET A 1 3.78 23.02 -26.18
CA MET A 1 3.19 21.88 -26.93
C MET A 1 3.32 20.52 -26.25
N VAL A 2 4.37 20.24 -25.49
CA VAL A 2 4.58 18.94 -24.80
C VAL A 2 3.55 18.67 -23.67
N ARG A 3 3.06 19.70 -22.95
CA ARG A 3 2.06 19.54 -21.86
C ARG A 3 0.67 19.06 -22.31
N LEU A 4 0.27 19.37 -23.54
CA LEU A 4 -1.02 18.95 -24.10
C LEU A 4 -1.01 17.47 -24.55
N SER A 5 0.15 16.91 -24.90
CA SER A 5 0.27 15.50 -25.27
C SER A 5 0.28 14.56 -24.05
N GLN A 6 0.85 14.95 -22.92
CA GLN A 6 0.87 14.15 -21.69
C GLN A 6 -0.51 14.09 -21.00
N ALA A 7 -1.24 15.22 -21.00
CA ALA A 7 -2.63 15.24 -20.52
C ALA A 7 -3.55 14.39 -21.41
N ARG A 8 -3.36 14.40 -22.74
CA ARG A 8 -4.08 13.51 -23.65
C ARG A 8 -3.70 12.04 -23.49
N LEU A 9 -2.43 11.75 -23.21
CA LEU A 9 -1.97 10.37 -22.95
C LEU A 9 -2.52 9.85 -21.61
N ALA A 10 -2.52 10.68 -20.56
CA ALA A 10 -3.13 10.35 -19.27
C ALA A 10 -4.66 10.20 -19.39
N VAL A 11 -5.33 11.04 -20.18
CA VAL A 11 -6.77 10.93 -20.47
C VAL A 11 -7.05 9.71 -21.34
N VAL A 12 -6.21 9.38 -22.32
CA VAL A 12 -6.37 8.16 -23.15
C VAL A 12 -6.03 6.90 -22.33
N LEU A 13 -5.02 6.91 -21.47
CA LEU A 13 -4.77 5.82 -20.52
C LEU A 13 -5.92 5.70 -19.49
N TRP A 14 -6.37 6.83 -18.95
CA TRP A 14 -7.49 6.85 -18.00
C TRP A 14 -8.82 6.48 -18.66
N THR A 15 -9.11 6.97 -19.87
CA THR A 15 -10.29 6.57 -20.64
C THR A 15 -10.16 5.15 -21.19
N SER A 16 -8.97 4.67 -21.55
CA SER A 16 -8.77 3.27 -21.95
C SER A 16 -8.85 2.34 -20.73
N ILE A 17 -8.27 2.69 -19.58
CA ILE A 17 -8.44 1.97 -18.32
C ILE A 17 -9.89 2.11 -17.82
N SER A 18 -10.51 3.28 -17.93
CA SER A 18 -11.92 3.51 -17.58
C SER A 18 -12.88 2.87 -18.60
N LEU A 19 -12.57 2.86 -19.91
CA LEU A 19 -13.31 2.07 -20.88
C LEU A 19 -13.09 0.57 -20.67
N PHE A 20 -11.90 0.14 -20.26
CA PHE A 20 -11.62 -1.27 -19.94
C PHE A 20 -12.23 -1.66 -18.58
N CYS A 21 -12.15 -0.82 -17.56
CA CYS A 21 -12.96 -0.97 -16.35
C CYS A 21 -14.45 -0.82 -16.66
N ALA A 22 -14.85 0.03 -17.62
CA ALA A 22 -16.22 0.19 -18.10
C ALA A 22 -16.62 -0.89 -19.12
N ALA A 23 -15.71 -1.47 -19.91
CA ALA A 23 -15.98 -2.60 -20.83
C ALA A 23 -16.08 -3.96 -20.12
N ALA A 24 -15.80 -4.00 -18.82
CA ALA A 24 -15.80 -5.21 -18.04
C ALA A 24 -17.16 -5.57 -17.39
N LEU A 25 -18.36 -5.25 -17.94
CA LEU A 25 -19.60 -5.45 -17.18
C LEU A 25 -20.81 -5.90 -18.06
N GLY A 26 -21.03 -7.18 -18.21
CA GLY A 26 -22.32 -7.85 -18.47
C GLY A 26 -22.45 -8.86 -19.60
N ALA A 27 -22.89 -10.01 -19.27
CA ALA A 27 -24.00 -10.84 -19.74
C ALA A 27 -23.87 -12.29 -19.24
N ALA A 28 -24.97 -12.88 -18.78
CA ALA A 28 -25.08 -14.28 -18.42
C ALA A 28 -25.24 -15.13 -19.69
N GLY A 29 -24.28 -16.02 -19.95
CA GLY A 29 -24.36 -17.02 -21.02
C GLY A 29 -23.85 -18.37 -20.53
N GLY A 30 -24.45 -19.48 -21.04
CA GLY A 30 -24.12 -20.86 -20.66
C GLY A 30 -22.65 -21.26 -20.95
N PRO A 31 -22.23 -22.52 -20.64
CA PRO A 31 -20.85 -22.95 -20.78
C PRO A 31 -20.40 -22.89 -22.24
N GLN A 32 -19.56 -21.94 -22.59
CA GLN A 32 -18.89 -21.81 -23.86
C GLN A 32 -17.48 -22.44 -23.81
N PRO A 33 -16.96 -22.93 -24.95
CA PRO A 33 -15.62 -23.49 -25.01
C PRO A 33 -14.59 -22.48 -24.47
N ALA A 34 -13.71 -22.95 -23.61
CA ALA A 34 -12.69 -22.15 -22.96
C ALA A 34 -11.80 -21.51 -24.05
N SER A 35 -11.86 -20.19 -24.16
CA SER A 35 -10.79 -19.42 -24.81
C SER A 35 -9.48 -19.72 -24.06
N GLY A 36 -8.37 -19.85 -24.79
CA GLY A 36 -7.07 -20.10 -24.17
C GLY A 36 -6.73 -19.09 -23.05
N ASP A 37 -5.76 -19.41 -22.22
CA ASP A 37 -5.27 -18.50 -21.20
C ASP A 37 -4.44 -17.38 -21.85
N PRO A 38 -4.77 -16.07 -21.72
CA PRO A 38 -4.05 -14.98 -22.37
C PRO A 38 -2.57 -14.91 -21.98
N ILE A 39 -2.19 -15.25 -20.73
CA ILE A 39 -0.79 -15.24 -20.31
C ILE A 39 0.07 -16.33 -20.99
N SER A 40 -0.56 -17.34 -21.61
CA SER A 40 0.14 -18.34 -22.41
C SER A 40 0.57 -17.85 -23.79
N VAL A 41 0.06 -16.71 -24.24
CA VAL A 41 0.40 -16.09 -25.54
C VAL A 41 1.09 -14.73 -25.39
N ILE A 42 0.98 -14.06 -24.23
CA ILE A 42 1.64 -12.79 -23.95
C ILE A 42 3.16 -13.00 -23.84
N PRO A 43 4.00 -12.17 -24.50
CA PRO A 43 5.44 -12.26 -24.43
C PRO A 43 5.97 -12.05 -23.00
N ALA A 44 6.99 -12.84 -22.62
CA ALA A 44 7.60 -12.78 -21.30
C ALA A 44 8.25 -11.42 -20.97
N ASP A 45 8.69 -10.69 -22.00
CA ASP A 45 9.36 -9.39 -21.85
C ASP A 45 8.41 -8.20 -21.76
N SER A 46 7.09 -8.46 -21.73
CA SER A 46 6.10 -7.41 -21.47
C SER A 46 6.41 -6.68 -20.17
N LEU A 47 6.38 -5.34 -20.20
CA LEU A 47 6.63 -4.52 -19.01
C LEU A 47 5.58 -4.73 -17.93
N PHE A 48 4.33 -4.87 -18.37
CA PHE A 48 3.21 -5.15 -17.49
C PHE A 48 2.18 -6.04 -18.17
N CYS A 49 1.34 -6.67 -17.36
CA CYS A 49 0.13 -7.34 -17.77
C CYS A 49 -0.95 -7.10 -16.73
N VAL A 50 -2.16 -6.74 -17.17
CA VAL A 50 -3.37 -6.73 -16.33
C VAL A 50 -4.32 -7.73 -16.93
N ARG A 51 -4.77 -8.70 -16.14
CA ARG A 51 -5.70 -9.75 -16.53
C ARG A 51 -6.98 -9.64 -15.73
N ILE A 52 -8.12 -9.81 -16.39
CA ILE A 52 -9.43 -9.95 -15.77
C ILE A 52 -9.97 -11.33 -16.14
N ASN A 53 -10.08 -12.18 -15.13
CA ASN A 53 -10.58 -13.54 -15.32
C ASN A 53 -12.09 -13.56 -15.32
N ASN A 54 -12.66 -14.39 -16.18
CA ASN A 54 -14.10 -14.59 -16.25
C ASN A 54 -14.84 -13.28 -16.01
N LEU A 55 -14.82 -12.42 -17.02
CA LEU A 55 -15.31 -11.06 -16.89
C LEU A 55 -16.72 -11.00 -16.29
N THR A 56 -17.65 -11.83 -16.78
CA THR A 56 -19.01 -11.93 -16.22
C THR A 56 -19.01 -12.31 -14.73
N GLY A 57 -18.24 -13.33 -14.36
CA GLY A 57 -18.15 -13.77 -12.95
C GLY A 57 -17.51 -12.73 -12.05
N THR A 58 -16.45 -12.06 -12.54
CA THR A 58 -15.78 -10.97 -11.79
C THR A 58 -16.72 -9.82 -11.49
N MET A 59 -17.57 -9.48 -12.45
CA MET A 59 -18.58 -8.43 -12.30
C MET A 59 -19.66 -8.77 -11.31
N ALA A 60 -20.19 -10.00 -11.40
CA ALA A 60 -21.17 -10.48 -10.46
C ALA A 60 -20.64 -10.40 -9.00
N LYS A 61 -19.36 -10.71 -8.79
CA LYS A 61 -18.71 -10.55 -7.47
C LYS A 61 -18.65 -9.08 -7.04
N ILE A 62 -18.31 -8.16 -7.95
CA ILE A 62 -18.29 -6.72 -7.66
C ILE A 62 -19.69 -6.23 -7.29
N ASP A 63 -20.71 -6.61 -8.06
CA ASP A 63 -22.10 -6.23 -7.77
C ASP A 63 -22.58 -6.77 -6.43
N GLN A 64 -22.24 -8.02 -6.11
CA GLN A 64 -22.54 -8.61 -4.81
C GLN A 64 -21.89 -7.82 -3.67
N PHE A 65 -20.66 -7.38 -3.84
CA PHE A 65 -19.99 -6.51 -2.86
C PHE A 65 -20.68 -5.15 -2.77
N LEU A 66 -21.05 -4.55 -3.90
CA LEU A 66 -21.67 -3.22 -3.97
C LEU A 66 -23.16 -3.21 -3.58
N THR A 67 -23.81 -4.37 -3.40
CA THR A 67 -25.21 -4.44 -2.97
C THR A 67 -25.42 -3.66 -1.67
N GLY A 68 -26.32 -2.67 -1.67
CA GLY A 68 -26.56 -1.75 -0.54
C GLY A 68 -25.55 -0.59 -0.44
N VAL A 69 -24.53 -0.53 -1.30
CA VAL A 69 -23.57 0.58 -1.41
C VAL A 69 -23.85 1.42 -2.66
N SER A 70 -24.15 0.76 -3.79
CA SER A 70 -24.52 1.41 -5.05
C SER A 70 -25.86 0.90 -5.56
N PRO A 71 -26.74 1.80 -6.04
CA PRO A 71 -28.03 1.40 -6.63
C PRO A 71 -27.88 0.78 -8.04
N ILE A 72 -26.74 0.96 -8.71
CA ILE A 72 -26.50 0.49 -10.06
C ILE A 72 -25.39 -0.54 -10.03
N GLY A 73 -25.70 -1.75 -10.51
CA GLY A 73 -24.71 -2.81 -10.67
C GLY A 73 -23.74 -2.51 -11.80
N VAL A 74 -22.52 -2.90 -11.58
CA VAL A 74 -21.41 -2.76 -12.54
C VAL A 74 -21.72 -3.65 -13.75
N SER A 75 -22.38 -4.81 -13.58
CA SER A 75 -22.78 -5.75 -14.64
C SER A 75 -23.77 -5.20 -15.65
N MET A 76 -24.42 -4.08 -15.39
CA MET A 76 -25.32 -3.42 -16.35
C MET A 76 -24.60 -2.41 -17.25
N ILE A 77 -23.58 -1.75 -16.73
CA ILE A 77 -22.94 -0.60 -17.39
C ILE A 77 -22.03 -1.04 -18.54
N VAL A 78 -21.22 -2.07 -18.34
CA VAL A 78 -20.11 -2.40 -19.24
C VAL A 78 -20.49 -3.10 -20.52
N PRO A 79 -21.47 -4.03 -20.59
CA PRO A 79 -21.90 -4.51 -21.90
C PRO A 79 -22.57 -3.43 -22.71
N ALA A 80 -23.37 -2.60 -22.03
CA ALA A 80 -24.01 -1.48 -22.71
C ALA A 80 -22.97 -0.56 -23.36
N GLN A 81 -21.87 -0.26 -22.67
CA GLN A 81 -20.78 0.55 -23.23
C GLN A 81 -20.02 -0.17 -24.35
N LEU A 82 -19.70 -1.46 -24.16
CA LEU A 82 -19.03 -2.26 -25.18
C LEU A 82 -19.92 -2.43 -26.41
N GLY A 83 -21.20 -2.73 -26.20
CA GLY A 83 -22.18 -2.81 -27.26
C GLY A 83 -22.29 -1.50 -28.05
N LYS A 84 -22.41 -0.36 -27.35
CA LYS A 84 -22.42 0.97 -27.97
C LYS A 84 -21.17 1.23 -28.81
N PHE A 85 -19.98 0.86 -28.29
CA PHE A 85 -18.73 0.98 -29.03
C PHE A 85 -18.71 0.12 -30.31
N LEU A 86 -19.24 -1.09 -30.27
CA LEU A 86 -19.34 -2.00 -31.40
C LEU A 86 -20.54 -1.71 -32.33
N GLY A 87 -21.37 -0.72 -31.95
CA GLY A 87 -22.58 -0.35 -32.72
C GLY A 87 -23.75 -1.33 -32.57
N SER A 88 -23.78 -2.06 -31.46
CA SER A 88 -24.79 -3.10 -31.19
C SER A 88 -25.29 -2.99 -29.75
N THR A 89 -26.44 -3.54 -29.41
CA THR A 89 -26.95 -3.58 -28.03
C THR A 89 -26.18 -4.58 -27.18
N GLU A 90 -25.65 -5.64 -27.80
CA GLU A 90 -24.85 -6.68 -27.16
C GLU A 90 -23.59 -6.96 -27.97
N PRO A 91 -22.42 -7.13 -27.36
CA PRO A 91 -21.18 -7.45 -28.06
C PRO A 91 -21.25 -8.89 -28.62
N LYS A 92 -21.38 -9.04 -29.95
CA LYS A 92 -21.46 -10.35 -30.60
C LYS A 92 -20.07 -10.92 -30.86
N GLY A 93 -19.93 -12.24 -30.73
CA GLY A 93 -18.70 -12.98 -31.04
C GLY A 93 -17.60 -12.86 -29.95
N ILE A 94 -17.82 -12.09 -28.89
CA ILE A 94 -16.91 -11.96 -27.75
C ILE A 94 -17.30 -12.97 -26.67
N ASN A 95 -16.30 -13.66 -26.08
CA ASN A 95 -16.53 -14.56 -24.97
C ASN A 95 -16.41 -13.78 -23.64
N MET A 96 -17.56 -13.31 -23.13
CA MET A 96 -17.61 -12.53 -21.90
C MET A 96 -17.26 -13.34 -20.63
N SER A 97 -17.31 -14.68 -20.70
CA SER A 97 -16.84 -15.56 -19.62
C SER A 97 -15.36 -15.94 -19.77
N GLY A 98 -14.69 -15.45 -20.79
CA GLY A 98 -13.26 -15.63 -21.01
C GLY A 98 -12.42 -14.65 -20.19
N SER A 99 -11.10 -14.82 -20.30
CA SER A 99 -10.12 -13.96 -19.66
C SER A 99 -9.61 -12.88 -20.60
N PHE A 100 -9.77 -11.63 -20.22
CA PHE A 100 -9.24 -10.47 -20.92
C PHE A 100 -7.85 -10.13 -20.41
N ALA A 101 -6.99 -9.57 -21.26
CA ALA A 101 -5.70 -9.05 -20.80
C ALA A 101 -5.30 -7.79 -21.56
N ILE A 102 -4.68 -6.84 -20.83
CA ILE A 102 -3.95 -5.72 -21.39
C ILE A 102 -2.48 -5.88 -21.03
N PHE A 103 -1.57 -5.66 -21.96
CA PHE A 103 -0.14 -5.88 -21.76
C PHE A 103 0.72 -4.95 -22.61
N GLY A 104 2.00 -4.86 -22.26
CA GLY A 104 2.99 -4.07 -23.00
C GLY A 104 3.57 -2.92 -22.19
N PRO A 105 4.26 -1.95 -22.82
CA PRO A 105 4.82 -2.11 -24.15
C PRO A 105 5.90 -3.19 -24.19
N LEU A 106 6.10 -3.75 -25.39
CA LEU A 106 7.18 -4.71 -25.63
C LEU A 106 8.49 -3.96 -25.88
N PRO A 107 9.65 -4.50 -25.47
CA PRO A 107 10.93 -3.91 -25.78
C PRO A 107 11.08 -3.78 -27.30
N GLY A 108 11.39 -2.60 -27.79
CA GLY A 108 11.53 -2.34 -29.23
C GLY A 108 12.62 -1.32 -29.54
N GLY A 109 13.68 -1.29 -28.71
CA GLY A 109 14.76 -0.30 -28.74
C GLY A 109 15.02 0.27 -27.35
N ASP A 110 15.78 1.36 -27.27
CA ASP A 110 16.17 2.01 -26.00
C ASP A 110 15.01 2.74 -25.30
N THR A 111 13.91 2.97 -25.98
CA THR A 111 12.71 3.62 -25.42
C THR A 111 11.48 2.78 -25.67
N PRO A 112 10.57 2.65 -24.66
CA PRO A 112 9.34 1.89 -24.81
C PRO A 112 8.40 2.57 -25.80
N ASP A 113 7.95 1.82 -26.81
CA ASP A 113 6.93 2.29 -27.74
C ASP A 113 5.52 2.05 -27.14
N LEU A 114 4.96 3.06 -26.50
CA LEU A 114 3.61 3.00 -25.91
C LEU A 114 2.52 2.68 -26.93
N LYS A 115 2.78 2.82 -28.24
CA LYS A 115 1.84 2.44 -29.29
C LYS A 115 1.63 0.92 -29.37
N ARG A 116 2.52 0.13 -28.76
CA ARG A 116 2.47 -1.34 -28.69
C ARG A 116 1.76 -1.88 -27.45
N ILE A 117 1.14 -1.02 -26.63
CA ILE A 117 0.22 -1.52 -25.61
C ILE A 117 -0.96 -2.17 -26.31
N ALA A 118 -1.23 -3.41 -25.94
CA ALA A 118 -2.21 -4.23 -26.62
C ALA A 118 -3.19 -4.90 -25.66
N VAL A 119 -4.32 -5.26 -26.17
CA VAL A 119 -5.42 -5.92 -25.48
C VAL A 119 -5.73 -7.23 -26.17
N LEU A 120 -5.83 -8.30 -25.40
CA LEU A 120 -6.38 -9.59 -25.83
C LEU A 120 -7.84 -9.67 -25.39
N VAL A 121 -8.73 -9.76 -26.36
CA VAL A 121 -10.17 -9.92 -26.15
C VAL A 121 -10.51 -11.38 -26.45
N PRO A 122 -11.03 -12.17 -25.50
CA PRO A 122 -11.37 -13.57 -25.72
C PRO A 122 -12.56 -13.67 -26.69
N MET A 123 -12.44 -14.54 -27.71
CA MET A 123 -13.42 -14.68 -28.76
C MET A 123 -14.18 -15.98 -28.63
N SER A 124 -15.49 -15.92 -28.85
CA SER A 124 -16.33 -17.09 -29.05
C SER A 124 -16.50 -17.43 -30.56
N ASP A 125 -16.59 -16.40 -31.39
CA ASP A 125 -16.78 -16.54 -32.85
C ASP A 125 -16.34 -15.27 -33.59
N TYR A 126 -15.24 -15.36 -34.34
CA TYR A 126 -14.73 -14.24 -35.15
C TYR A 126 -15.68 -13.79 -36.27
N LYS A 127 -16.45 -14.73 -36.85
CA LYS A 127 -17.39 -14.39 -37.89
C LYS A 127 -18.57 -13.58 -37.34
N GLN A 128 -19.08 -13.98 -36.17
CA GLN A 128 -20.09 -13.19 -35.47
C GLN A 128 -19.56 -11.83 -35.02
N PHE A 129 -18.30 -11.77 -34.58
CA PHE A 129 -17.69 -10.51 -34.22
C PHE A 129 -17.62 -9.52 -35.39
N THR A 130 -17.15 -9.97 -36.55
CA THR A 130 -16.99 -9.11 -37.74
C THR A 130 -18.26 -8.81 -38.49
N GLN A 131 -19.24 -9.74 -38.50
CA GLN A 131 -20.49 -9.59 -39.24
C GLN A 131 -21.69 -9.17 -38.38
N GLY A 132 -21.64 -9.44 -37.09
CA GLY A 132 -22.72 -9.16 -36.16
C GLY A 132 -22.63 -7.79 -35.45
N ASN A 133 -21.52 -7.06 -35.61
CA ASN A 133 -21.31 -5.76 -35.01
C ASN A 133 -21.14 -4.67 -36.08
N PRO A 134 -22.10 -3.75 -36.23
CA PRO A 134 -22.17 -2.80 -37.37
C PRO A 134 -20.95 -1.86 -37.49
N ASN A 135 -20.25 -1.58 -36.40
CA ASN A 135 -19.06 -0.74 -36.42
C ASN A 135 -17.78 -1.51 -36.74
N VAL A 136 -17.85 -2.85 -36.94
CA VAL A 136 -16.69 -3.69 -37.24
C VAL A 136 -16.69 -4.00 -38.75
N ALA A 137 -15.65 -3.54 -39.45
CA ALA A 137 -15.44 -3.89 -40.85
C ALA A 137 -14.90 -5.33 -40.99
N PRO A 138 -15.18 -6.05 -42.08
CA PRO A 138 -14.55 -7.34 -42.37
C PRO A 138 -13.03 -7.26 -42.36
N PRO A 139 -12.33 -8.35 -41.96
CA PRO A 139 -10.87 -8.37 -41.97
C PRO A 139 -10.33 -8.32 -43.41
N ASP A 140 -9.21 -7.63 -43.58
CA ASP A 140 -8.47 -7.58 -44.84
C ASP A 140 -7.66 -8.88 -45.09
N ALA A 141 -6.88 -8.90 -46.16
CA ALA A 141 -6.06 -10.05 -46.53
C ALA A 141 -4.97 -10.42 -45.51
N GLN A 142 -4.70 -9.53 -44.51
CA GLN A 142 -3.76 -9.76 -43.40
C GLN A 142 -4.48 -10.19 -42.11
N GLY A 143 -5.80 -10.43 -42.17
CA GLY A 143 -6.62 -10.79 -41.01
C GLY A 143 -6.85 -9.60 -40.05
N ILE A 144 -6.77 -8.36 -40.53
CA ILE A 144 -6.97 -7.16 -39.72
C ILE A 144 -8.33 -6.54 -40.04
N ALA A 145 -9.22 -6.54 -39.07
CA ALA A 145 -10.48 -5.82 -39.05
C ALA A 145 -10.32 -4.39 -38.56
N THR A 146 -11.28 -3.52 -38.81
CA THR A 146 -11.30 -2.14 -38.36
C THR A 146 -12.58 -1.86 -37.58
N ILE A 147 -12.49 -1.21 -36.40
CA ILE A 147 -13.63 -0.80 -35.60
C ILE A 147 -13.76 0.71 -35.67
N GLY A 148 -14.95 1.21 -35.97
CA GLY A 148 -15.24 2.64 -36.07
C GLY A 148 -14.82 3.26 -37.40
N LYS A 149 -15.43 4.41 -37.75
CA LYS A 149 -15.17 5.13 -39.00
C LYS A 149 -14.31 6.37 -38.84
N GLU A 150 -14.53 7.17 -37.80
CA GLU A 150 -13.86 8.45 -37.61
C GLU A 150 -12.47 8.30 -36.97
N GLN A 151 -12.33 7.42 -36.00
CA GLN A 151 -11.06 7.06 -35.36
C GLN A 151 -10.93 5.54 -35.37
N PRO A 152 -10.46 4.96 -36.48
CA PRO A 152 -10.44 3.53 -36.64
C PRO A 152 -9.47 2.86 -35.67
N MET A 153 -9.93 1.84 -34.94
CA MET A 153 -9.08 0.91 -34.20
C MET A 153 -8.86 -0.33 -35.04
N PHE A 154 -7.64 -0.84 -35.05
CA PHE A 154 -7.27 -2.04 -35.79
C PHE A 154 -7.29 -3.27 -34.87
N VAL A 155 -7.86 -4.38 -35.40
CA VAL A 155 -8.06 -5.63 -34.67
C VAL A 155 -7.52 -6.78 -35.49
N ALA A 156 -6.55 -7.51 -34.99
CA ALA A 156 -6.14 -8.78 -35.59
C ALA A 156 -7.04 -9.91 -35.07
N THR A 157 -7.61 -10.69 -35.98
CA THR A 157 -8.61 -11.73 -35.70
C THR A 157 -8.06 -13.16 -35.83
N ASP A 158 -6.78 -13.32 -36.12
CA ASP A 158 -6.09 -14.59 -36.34
C ASP A 158 -5.16 -15.01 -35.18
N VAL A 159 -5.28 -14.39 -34.00
CA VAL A 159 -4.64 -14.86 -32.78
C VAL A 159 -5.51 -15.95 -32.15
N PRO A 160 -4.99 -17.17 -31.95
CA PRO A 160 -5.82 -18.29 -31.50
C PRO A 160 -6.57 -18.00 -30.20
N GLY A 161 -7.88 -18.01 -30.23
CA GLY A 161 -8.79 -17.76 -29.12
C GLY A 161 -9.00 -16.29 -28.75
N PHE A 162 -8.28 -15.34 -29.38
CA PHE A 162 -8.32 -13.92 -29.03
C PHE A 162 -8.38 -13.01 -30.27
N ALA A 163 -9.06 -11.88 -30.14
CA ALA A 163 -8.80 -10.72 -30.95
C ALA A 163 -7.72 -9.86 -30.29
N LEU A 164 -6.71 -9.44 -31.05
CA LEU A 164 -5.64 -8.55 -30.60
C LEU A 164 -5.95 -7.13 -31.06
N VAL A 165 -5.97 -6.20 -30.10
CA VAL A 165 -6.20 -4.77 -30.34
C VAL A 165 -5.03 -3.98 -29.77
N THR A 166 -4.53 -2.95 -30.49
CA THR A 166 -3.60 -1.98 -29.90
C THR A 166 -4.35 -0.72 -29.49
N ILE A 167 -3.91 -0.07 -28.40
CA ILE A 167 -4.54 1.17 -27.93
C ILE A 167 -4.25 2.37 -28.85
N SER A 168 -3.31 2.22 -29.77
CA SER A 168 -2.97 3.24 -30.77
C SER A 168 -3.68 2.97 -32.08
N ASN A 169 -4.06 4.04 -32.80
CA ASN A 169 -4.55 3.94 -34.19
C ASN A 169 -3.41 3.67 -35.18
N ASN A 170 -2.50 2.77 -34.82
CA ASN A 170 -1.31 2.46 -35.61
C ASN A 170 -1.35 0.99 -36.04
N ARG A 171 -1.76 0.77 -37.30
CA ARG A 171 -1.85 -0.57 -37.90
C ARG A 171 -0.50 -1.29 -37.92
N GLN A 172 0.60 -0.56 -38.13
CA GLN A 172 1.95 -1.14 -38.14
C GLN A 172 2.33 -1.66 -36.74
N ALA A 173 2.02 -0.91 -35.68
CA ALA A 173 2.26 -1.35 -34.30
C ALA A 173 1.45 -2.63 -33.97
N LEU A 174 0.23 -2.76 -34.48
CA LEU A 174 -0.55 -4.00 -34.33
C LEU A 174 0.12 -5.20 -35.03
N ILE A 175 0.60 -5.01 -36.27
CA ILE A 175 1.28 -6.06 -37.04
C ILE A 175 2.56 -6.50 -36.32
N GLU A 176 3.34 -5.56 -35.81
CA GLU A 176 4.57 -5.84 -35.08
C GLU A 176 4.29 -6.55 -33.75
N THR A 177 3.29 -6.10 -33.01
CA THR A 177 2.85 -6.76 -31.76
C THR A 177 2.37 -8.18 -32.03
N LYS A 178 1.57 -8.39 -33.08
CA LYS A 178 1.06 -9.71 -33.49
C LYS A 178 2.19 -10.70 -33.75
N LYS A 179 3.28 -10.28 -34.42
CA LYS A 179 4.44 -11.14 -34.70
C LYS A 179 5.13 -11.67 -33.45
N LEU A 180 5.00 -10.97 -32.32
CA LEU A 180 5.61 -11.34 -31.04
C LEU A 180 4.73 -12.28 -30.20
N ILE A 181 3.44 -12.42 -30.58
CA ILE A 181 2.46 -13.20 -29.83
C ILE A 181 2.43 -14.63 -30.36
N GLY A 182 2.67 -15.62 -29.47
CA GLY A 182 2.38 -17.04 -29.76
C GLY A 182 3.22 -17.68 -30.87
N GLY A 183 4.32 -17.05 -31.30
CA GLY A 183 5.23 -17.63 -32.31
C GLY A 183 5.90 -18.92 -31.80
N PRO A 184 6.29 -19.84 -32.73
CA PRO A 184 7.07 -21.02 -32.36
C PRO A 184 8.35 -20.62 -31.62
N GLY A 185 8.58 -21.15 -30.42
CA GLY A 185 9.74 -20.83 -29.60
C GLY A 185 9.63 -19.56 -28.76
N ALA A 186 8.53 -18.78 -28.84
CA ALA A 186 8.33 -17.59 -28.03
C ALA A 186 8.28 -17.94 -26.53
N THR A 187 9.08 -17.25 -25.73
CA THR A 187 8.97 -17.30 -24.27
C THR A 187 7.77 -16.49 -23.86
N THR A 188 6.80 -17.11 -23.21
CA THR A 188 5.55 -16.47 -22.79
C THR A 188 5.61 -16.06 -21.33
N LEU A 189 4.72 -15.14 -20.92
CA LEU A 189 4.62 -14.69 -19.54
C LEU A 189 4.33 -15.87 -18.59
N ALA A 190 3.47 -16.82 -19.00
CA ALA A 190 3.20 -18.04 -18.23
C ALA A 190 4.46 -18.86 -17.90
N LYS A 191 5.44 -18.92 -18.81
CA LYS A 191 6.72 -19.63 -18.58
C LYS A 191 7.68 -18.87 -17.67
N ARG A 192 7.50 -17.55 -17.53
CA ARG A 192 8.32 -16.69 -16.69
C ARG A 192 7.86 -16.68 -15.23
N LEU A 193 6.56 -16.78 -15.01
CA LEU A 193 5.97 -16.74 -13.68
C LEU A 193 6.34 -18.01 -12.89
N SER A 194 6.55 -17.86 -11.58
CA SER A 194 6.63 -19.01 -10.68
C SER A 194 5.29 -19.77 -10.65
N PRO A 195 5.27 -21.07 -10.27
CA PRO A 195 4.02 -21.84 -10.17
C PRO A 195 2.96 -21.14 -9.29
N ASP A 196 3.38 -20.55 -8.17
CA ASP A 196 2.48 -19.85 -7.25
C ASP A 196 1.94 -18.54 -7.87
N GLU A 197 2.78 -17.81 -8.60
CA GLU A 197 2.36 -16.60 -9.30
C GLU A 197 1.42 -16.92 -10.47
N LEU A 198 1.72 -17.98 -11.22
CA LEU A 198 0.86 -18.48 -12.29
C LEU A 198 -0.52 -18.88 -11.75
N LYS A 199 -0.54 -19.62 -10.64
CA LYS A 199 -1.79 -19.99 -9.98
C LYS A 199 -2.57 -18.75 -9.52
N ARG A 200 -1.92 -17.76 -8.90
CA ARG A 200 -2.58 -16.49 -8.53
C ARG A 200 -3.14 -15.74 -9.74
N ALA A 201 -2.37 -15.67 -10.82
CA ALA A 201 -2.83 -15.06 -12.07
C ALA A 201 -4.06 -15.75 -12.65
N GLN A 202 -4.17 -17.07 -12.49
CA GLN A 202 -5.29 -17.87 -13.01
C GLN A 202 -6.52 -17.82 -12.11
N ASP A 203 -6.33 -17.84 -10.80
CA ASP A 203 -7.44 -17.96 -9.82
C ASP A 203 -8.06 -16.59 -9.46
N SER A 204 -7.27 -15.50 -9.52
CA SER A 204 -7.76 -14.18 -9.09
C SER A 204 -8.69 -13.55 -10.12
N PRO A 205 -9.82 -12.95 -9.70
CA PRO A 205 -10.71 -12.22 -10.60
C PRO A 205 -10.00 -11.13 -11.39
N VAL A 206 -9.12 -10.36 -10.72
CA VAL A 206 -8.24 -9.39 -11.37
C VAL A 206 -6.80 -9.65 -10.90
N TRP A 207 -5.89 -9.70 -11.84
CA TRP A 207 -4.46 -9.83 -11.58
C TRP A 207 -3.69 -8.84 -12.44
N ALA A 208 -2.73 -8.17 -11.83
CA ALA A 208 -1.81 -7.27 -12.49
C ALA A 208 -0.36 -7.66 -12.19
N TYR A 209 0.52 -7.49 -13.16
CA TYR A 209 1.94 -7.83 -13.08
C TYR A 209 2.79 -6.70 -13.65
N ALA A 210 3.91 -6.43 -13.02
CA ALA A 210 4.92 -5.52 -13.50
C ALA A 210 6.31 -6.19 -13.46
N ASN A 211 7.03 -6.11 -14.57
CA ASN A 211 8.41 -6.55 -14.68
C ASN A 211 9.33 -5.39 -14.28
N ILE A 212 9.63 -5.29 -12.98
CA ILE A 212 10.38 -4.16 -12.40
C ILE A 212 11.77 -4.05 -13.00
N GLN A 213 12.48 -5.16 -13.26
CA GLN A 213 13.79 -5.12 -13.88
C GLN A 213 13.75 -4.52 -15.28
N THR A 214 12.76 -4.89 -16.09
CA THR A 214 12.64 -4.33 -17.44
C THR A 214 12.21 -2.87 -17.38
N VAL A 215 11.30 -2.50 -16.47
CA VAL A 215 10.93 -1.11 -16.18
C VAL A 215 12.16 -0.30 -15.76
N SER A 216 12.96 -0.81 -14.85
CA SER A 216 14.18 -0.16 -14.37
C SER A 216 15.21 0.07 -15.50
N LYS A 217 15.44 -0.93 -16.34
CA LYS A 217 16.36 -0.82 -17.49
C LYS A 217 15.89 0.22 -18.51
N MET A 218 14.60 0.25 -18.83
CA MET A 218 14.06 1.10 -19.89
C MET A 218 13.77 2.53 -19.41
N PHE A 219 13.25 2.68 -18.20
CA PHE A 219 12.80 3.97 -17.68
C PHE A 219 13.72 4.55 -16.59
N GLY A 220 14.63 3.76 -16.03
CA GLY A 220 15.54 4.20 -14.97
C GLY A 220 16.22 5.53 -15.27
N PRO A 221 16.90 5.70 -16.43
CA PRO A 221 17.54 6.97 -16.79
C PRO A 221 16.55 8.14 -16.87
N VAL A 222 15.36 7.92 -17.43
CA VAL A 222 14.32 8.95 -17.57
C VAL A 222 13.73 9.31 -16.19
N ILE A 223 13.46 8.32 -15.36
CA ILE A 223 12.97 8.53 -13.98
C ILE A 223 14.01 9.32 -13.19
N GLN A 224 15.28 8.94 -13.25
CA GLN A 224 16.35 9.67 -12.56
C GLN A 224 16.49 11.11 -13.05
N ALA A 225 16.45 11.36 -14.35
CA ALA A 225 16.50 12.72 -14.91
C ALA A 225 15.32 13.57 -14.41
N LYS A 226 14.09 13.00 -14.37
CA LYS A 226 12.90 13.70 -13.87
C LYS A 226 12.93 13.95 -12.36
N LEU A 227 13.48 13.03 -11.59
CA LEU A 227 13.66 13.21 -10.14
C LEU A 227 14.70 14.31 -9.85
N GLN A 228 15.78 14.38 -10.62
CA GLN A 228 16.77 15.46 -10.49
C GLN A 228 16.19 16.82 -10.90
N GLU A 229 15.39 16.87 -11.98
CA GLU A 229 14.65 18.08 -12.39
C GLU A 229 13.69 18.54 -11.30
N ALA A 230 12.93 17.62 -10.71
CA ALA A 230 12.01 17.92 -9.60
C ALA A 230 12.77 18.43 -8.36
N LYS A 231 13.91 17.80 -8.02
CA LYS A 231 14.79 18.25 -6.93
C LYS A 231 15.26 19.69 -7.15
N LYS A 232 15.75 19.99 -8.36
CA LYS A 232 16.20 21.34 -8.72
C LYS A 232 15.06 22.36 -8.61
N SER A 233 13.88 22.04 -9.14
CA SER A 233 12.70 22.91 -9.06
C SER A 233 12.25 23.17 -7.61
N MET A 234 12.35 22.17 -6.75
CA MET A 234 12.05 22.35 -5.31
C MET A 234 13.09 23.26 -4.63
N GLN A 235 14.37 23.08 -4.93
CA GLN A 235 15.43 23.95 -4.38
C GLN A 235 15.25 25.40 -4.80
N GLU A 236 14.82 25.66 -6.03
CA GLU A 236 14.57 27.02 -6.55
C GLU A 236 13.33 27.68 -5.93
N MET A 237 12.33 26.91 -5.48
CA MET A 237 11.09 27.41 -4.87
C MET A 237 11.21 27.67 -3.36
N GLN A 238 12.24 27.19 -2.68
CA GLN A 238 12.37 27.27 -1.24
C GLN A 238 13.14 28.52 -0.77
N LYS A 239 12.68 29.08 0.36
CA LYS A 239 13.38 30.19 1.03
C LYS A 239 14.70 29.72 1.64
N PRO A 240 15.72 30.57 1.71
CA PRO A 240 16.96 30.27 2.42
C PRO A 240 16.66 29.79 3.85
N GLY A 241 17.18 28.60 4.21
CA GLY A 241 17.00 27.98 5.53
C GLY A 241 16.05 26.78 5.58
N GLN A 242 15.09 26.63 4.67
CA GLN A 242 14.21 25.45 4.58
C GLN A 242 14.61 24.47 3.45
N ALA A 243 15.49 24.92 2.57
CA ALA A 243 15.91 24.17 1.38
C ALA A 243 16.61 22.83 1.71
N GLY A 244 17.34 22.76 2.83
CA GLY A 244 18.12 21.57 3.18
C GLY A 244 17.30 20.34 3.52
N GLN A 245 16.22 20.49 4.31
CA GLN A 245 15.42 19.36 4.81
C GLN A 245 14.59 18.70 3.70
N ALA A 246 13.92 19.51 2.87
CA ALA A 246 13.11 18.96 1.79
C ALA A 246 13.96 18.33 0.68
N ALA A 247 15.14 18.89 0.40
CA ALA A 247 16.10 18.30 -0.53
C ALA A 247 16.62 16.95 -0.02
N ALA A 248 16.96 16.86 1.26
CA ALA A 248 17.42 15.63 1.89
C ALA A 248 16.32 14.55 1.94
N ALA A 249 15.08 14.91 2.26
CA ALA A 249 13.94 13.99 2.20
C ALA A 249 13.70 13.46 0.76
N MET A 250 13.89 14.31 -0.24
CA MET A 250 13.78 13.91 -1.63
C MET A 250 14.92 12.98 -2.05
N ASP A 251 16.17 13.26 -1.65
CA ASP A 251 17.32 12.38 -1.89
C ASP A 251 17.12 10.99 -1.29
N MET A 252 16.55 10.91 -0.07
CA MET A 252 16.19 9.67 0.57
C MET A 252 15.15 8.89 -0.26
N ASN A 253 14.08 9.56 -0.70
CA ASN A 253 13.06 8.91 -1.52
C ASN A 253 13.62 8.44 -2.88
N ILE A 254 14.51 9.23 -3.49
CA ILE A 254 15.21 8.86 -4.75
C ILE A 254 16.10 7.64 -4.51
N SER A 255 16.88 7.62 -3.43
CA SER A 255 17.75 6.51 -3.09
C SER A 255 16.95 5.23 -2.82
N LEU A 256 15.86 5.32 -2.05
CA LEU A 256 14.96 4.20 -1.79
C LEU A 256 14.34 3.66 -3.09
N LEU A 257 13.83 4.55 -3.94
CA LEU A 257 13.27 4.16 -5.23
C LEU A 257 14.30 3.46 -6.13
N ASN A 258 15.53 4.00 -6.18
CA ASN A 258 16.60 3.39 -6.95
C ASN A 258 16.98 2.00 -6.42
N SER A 259 17.11 1.84 -5.11
CA SER A 259 17.37 0.54 -4.48
C SER A 259 16.25 -0.46 -4.82
N LEU A 260 14.99 -0.05 -4.65
CA LEU A 260 13.84 -0.89 -5.01
C LEU A 260 13.85 -1.27 -6.49
N MET A 261 14.12 -0.31 -7.39
CA MET A 261 14.18 -0.58 -8.84
C MET A 261 15.33 -1.52 -9.22
N GLN A 262 16.43 -1.52 -8.51
CA GLN A 262 17.59 -2.38 -8.78
C GLN A 262 17.44 -3.76 -8.17
N GLU A 263 16.86 -3.86 -6.99
CA GLU A 263 16.80 -5.09 -6.21
C GLU A 263 15.48 -5.86 -6.38
N MET A 264 14.44 -5.26 -6.98
CA MET A 264 13.17 -5.95 -7.24
C MET A 264 13.12 -6.51 -8.65
N GLN A 265 12.74 -7.79 -8.77
CA GLN A 265 12.56 -8.47 -10.05
C GLN A 265 11.20 -8.19 -10.66
N SER A 266 10.15 -8.36 -9.87
CA SER A 266 8.76 -8.22 -10.30
C SER A 266 7.86 -7.83 -9.14
N ALA A 267 6.70 -7.29 -9.49
CA ALA A 267 5.60 -7.09 -8.56
C ALA A 267 4.29 -7.56 -9.19
N SER A 268 3.39 -8.11 -8.39
CA SER A 268 2.05 -8.47 -8.82
C SER A 268 1.01 -8.02 -7.82
N LEU A 269 -0.18 -7.69 -8.31
CA LEU A 269 -1.36 -7.29 -7.54
C LEU A 269 -2.52 -8.20 -7.92
N THR A 270 -3.27 -8.65 -6.92
CA THR A 270 -4.56 -9.34 -7.12
C THR A 270 -5.68 -8.53 -6.50
N LEU A 271 -6.87 -8.60 -7.08
CA LEU A 271 -8.09 -8.05 -6.49
C LEU A 271 -9.19 -9.12 -6.57
N ASP A 272 -9.76 -9.47 -5.43
CA ASP A 272 -10.85 -10.43 -5.31
C ASP A 272 -12.02 -9.81 -4.53
N PRO A 273 -13.03 -9.32 -5.22
CA PRO A 273 -14.26 -8.85 -4.59
C PRO A 273 -15.04 -10.05 -4.03
N GLY A 274 -15.21 -10.10 -2.72
CA GLY A 274 -16.08 -11.07 -2.04
C GLY A 274 -17.34 -10.41 -1.52
N ALA A 275 -18.33 -11.19 -1.10
CA ALA A 275 -19.61 -10.68 -0.60
C ALA A 275 -19.45 -9.78 0.64
N THR A 276 -18.51 -10.11 1.53
CA THR A 276 -18.29 -9.44 2.83
C THR A 276 -17.06 -8.53 2.87
N ALA A 277 -16.10 -8.73 1.96
CA ALA A 277 -14.88 -7.93 1.88
C ALA A 277 -14.31 -7.93 0.47
N ILE A 278 -13.63 -6.85 0.08
CA ILE A 278 -12.68 -6.85 -1.03
C ILE A 278 -11.32 -7.24 -0.48
N ARG A 279 -10.68 -8.23 -1.12
CA ARG A 279 -9.30 -8.60 -0.83
C ARG A 279 -8.38 -8.10 -1.94
N ALA A 280 -7.27 -7.51 -1.54
CA ALA A 280 -6.19 -7.11 -2.42
C ALA A 280 -4.92 -7.83 -1.97
N GLY A 281 -4.31 -8.60 -2.87
CA GLY A 281 -3.03 -9.26 -2.63
C GLY A 281 -1.92 -8.53 -3.39
N PHE A 282 -0.78 -8.34 -2.75
CA PHE A 282 0.43 -7.79 -3.35
C PHE A 282 1.57 -8.79 -3.15
N VAL A 283 2.33 -9.06 -4.21
CA VAL A 283 3.54 -9.87 -4.12
C VAL A 283 4.67 -9.15 -4.82
N ALA A 284 5.77 -9.00 -4.11
CA ALA A 284 7.00 -8.43 -4.63
C ALA A 284 8.12 -9.48 -4.54
N THR A 285 8.82 -9.72 -5.64
CA THR A 285 9.92 -10.69 -5.73
C THR A 285 11.22 -9.96 -5.94
N ALA A 286 12.21 -10.23 -5.09
CA ALA A 286 13.53 -9.63 -5.20
C ALA A 286 14.39 -10.34 -6.25
N VAL A 287 15.37 -9.62 -6.78
CA VAL A 287 16.43 -10.18 -7.62
C VAL A 287 17.25 -11.15 -6.78
N PRO A 288 17.52 -12.39 -7.23
CA PRO A 288 18.31 -13.35 -6.49
C PRO A 288 19.68 -12.79 -6.07
N ASN A 289 20.12 -13.15 -4.86
CA ASN A 289 21.42 -12.77 -4.27
C ASN A 289 21.58 -11.28 -3.91
N THR A 290 20.54 -10.46 -4.00
CA THR A 290 20.56 -9.07 -3.50
C THR A 290 20.35 -9.03 -1.98
N GLU A 291 20.61 -7.87 -1.35
CA GLU A 291 20.32 -7.70 0.08
C GLU A 291 18.81 -7.81 0.36
N MET A 292 17.96 -7.29 -0.51
CA MET A 292 16.50 -7.46 -0.41
C MET A 292 16.10 -8.93 -0.47
N ALA A 293 16.69 -9.73 -1.38
CA ALA A 293 16.42 -11.17 -1.42
C ALA A 293 16.80 -11.87 -0.12
N LYS A 294 17.92 -11.50 0.50
CA LYS A 294 18.36 -12.04 1.80
C LYS A 294 17.39 -11.65 2.94
N VAL A 295 16.88 -10.42 2.93
CA VAL A 295 15.86 -9.99 3.88
C VAL A 295 14.58 -10.80 3.72
N LEU A 296 14.17 -11.05 2.48
CA LEU A 296 12.91 -11.75 2.14
C LEU A 296 13.07 -13.30 2.14
N GLN A 297 14.27 -13.83 2.26
CA GLN A 297 14.49 -15.26 2.45
C GLN A 297 14.14 -15.74 3.86
N GLY A 298 14.10 -14.80 4.82
CA GLY A 298 14.06 -15.10 6.22
C GLY A 298 12.91 -16.03 6.62
N GLY A 299 13.24 -17.08 7.35
CA GLY A 299 12.31 -17.97 8.00
C GLY A 299 11.56 -17.29 9.14
N ALA A 300 10.79 -16.25 8.84
CA ALA A 300 9.86 -15.70 9.80
C ALA A 300 8.85 -16.80 10.15
N GLY A 301 8.90 -17.30 11.38
CA GLY A 301 7.92 -18.26 11.88
C GLY A 301 6.53 -17.63 11.90
N THR A 302 5.52 -18.48 12.01
CA THR A 302 4.18 -18.01 12.39
C THR A 302 4.25 -17.45 13.82
N PRO A 303 3.69 -16.26 14.10
CA PRO A 303 3.62 -15.75 15.46
C PRO A 303 2.95 -16.75 16.40
N ASP A 304 3.46 -16.86 17.60
CA ASP A 304 2.80 -17.65 18.63
C ASP A 304 1.40 -17.04 18.90
N LYS A 305 0.37 -17.85 18.77
CA LYS A 305 -1.04 -17.46 18.98
C LYS A 305 -1.27 -16.87 20.37
N ASN A 306 -0.47 -17.28 21.36
CA ASN A 306 -0.53 -16.74 22.70
C ASN A 306 -0.23 -15.23 22.76
N PHE A 307 0.47 -14.68 21.77
CA PHE A 307 0.70 -13.24 21.71
C PHE A 307 -0.56 -12.44 21.39
N MET A 308 -1.59 -13.05 20.79
CA MET A 308 -2.85 -12.35 20.48
C MET A 308 -3.65 -11.94 21.73
N GLN A 309 -3.44 -12.57 22.88
CA GLN A 309 -4.06 -12.19 24.14
C GLN A 309 -3.67 -10.80 24.63
N TYR A 310 -2.52 -10.27 24.16
CA TYR A 310 -2.01 -8.95 24.53
C TYR A 310 -2.55 -7.80 23.67
N LEU A 311 -3.37 -8.12 22.67
CA LEU A 311 -4.02 -7.12 21.81
C LEU A 311 -5.24 -6.51 22.50
N GLU A 312 -5.68 -5.33 22.03
CA GLU A 312 -6.81 -4.59 22.62
C GLU A 312 -8.02 -4.55 21.69
N ASN A 313 -9.22 -4.70 22.30
CA ASN A 313 -10.46 -4.31 21.63
C ASN A 313 -10.54 -2.78 21.51
N GLY A 314 -11.11 -2.28 20.43
CA GLY A 314 -11.27 -0.85 20.23
C GLY A 314 -9.97 -0.15 19.84
N ALA A 315 -8.89 -0.87 19.59
CA ALA A 315 -7.64 -0.27 19.11
C ALA A 315 -7.79 0.33 17.70
N VAL A 316 -7.04 1.38 17.43
CA VAL A 316 -6.85 1.92 16.07
C VAL A 316 -6.09 0.93 15.21
N MET A 317 -5.09 0.29 15.82
CA MET A 317 -4.24 -0.70 15.17
C MET A 317 -3.85 -1.78 16.19
N ASN A 318 -3.98 -3.03 15.79
CA ASN A 318 -3.36 -4.15 16.45
C ASN A 318 -2.36 -4.79 15.49
N LEU A 319 -1.23 -5.23 16.01
CA LEU A 319 -0.18 -5.91 15.27
C LEU A 319 0.27 -7.15 16.05
N VAL A 320 0.38 -8.27 15.39
CA VAL A 320 1.15 -9.42 15.85
C VAL A 320 2.10 -9.82 14.73
N MET A 321 3.36 -10.09 15.08
CA MET A 321 4.36 -10.48 14.08
C MET A 321 5.41 -11.42 14.68
N SER A 322 6.00 -12.20 13.81
CA SER A 322 7.22 -12.98 14.08
C SER A 322 8.19 -12.75 12.94
N MET A 323 9.37 -12.29 13.25
CA MET A 323 10.46 -12.05 12.30
C MET A 323 11.76 -12.61 12.83
N ASP A 324 12.54 -13.25 11.97
CA ASP A 324 13.89 -13.66 12.33
C ASP A 324 14.72 -12.44 12.79
N PRO A 325 15.34 -12.46 13.99
CA PRO A 325 16.18 -11.36 14.47
C PRO A 325 17.28 -10.96 13.49
N ALA A 326 17.83 -11.89 12.71
CA ALA A 326 18.81 -11.55 11.68
C ALA A 326 18.21 -10.78 10.50
N ALA A 327 16.97 -11.10 10.10
CA ALA A 327 16.24 -10.31 9.10
C ALA A 327 15.88 -8.92 9.63
N TRP A 328 15.47 -8.83 10.91
CA TRP A 328 15.22 -7.55 11.58
C TRP A 328 16.46 -6.67 11.60
N ASN A 329 17.63 -7.24 11.94
CA ASN A 329 18.90 -6.51 11.94
C ASN A 329 19.27 -6.01 10.54
N ARG A 330 19.05 -6.80 9.48
CA ARG A 330 19.29 -6.33 8.10
C ARG A 330 18.40 -5.13 7.75
N ILE A 331 17.12 -5.20 8.10
CA ILE A 331 16.18 -4.09 7.89
C ILE A 331 16.62 -2.85 8.68
N ASN A 332 16.95 -2.99 9.95
CA ASN A 332 17.44 -1.88 10.78
C ASN A 332 18.71 -1.27 10.21
N ASN A 333 19.68 -2.08 9.81
CA ASN A 333 20.92 -1.58 9.20
C ASN A 333 20.66 -0.83 7.90
N PHE A 334 19.75 -1.33 7.03
CA PHE A 334 19.34 -0.65 5.83
C PHE A 334 18.72 0.73 6.14
N TYR A 335 17.82 0.81 7.13
CA TYR A 335 17.26 2.09 7.57
C TYR A 335 18.31 3.02 8.16
N LEU A 336 19.27 2.51 8.91
CA LEU A 336 20.36 3.33 9.49
C LEU A 336 21.30 3.84 8.40
N ASP A 337 21.58 3.06 7.35
CA ASP A 337 22.38 3.51 6.21
C ASP A 337 21.67 4.61 5.42
N MET A 338 20.38 4.42 5.17
CA MET A 338 19.55 5.43 4.54
C MET A 338 19.46 6.69 5.39
N PHE A 339 19.32 6.55 6.70
CA PHE A 339 19.28 7.64 7.65
C PHE A 339 20.60 8.42 7.71
N ALA A 340 21.76 7.72 7.70
CA ALA A 340 23.07 8.35 7.61
C ALA A 340 23.19 9.20 6.35
N THR A 341 22.81 8.64 5.23
CA THR A 341 22.81 9.35 3.93
C THR A 341 21.91 10.58 3.97
N PHE A 342 20.72 10.47 4.57
CA PHE A 342 19.81 11.59 4.77
C PHE A 342 20.42 12.71 5.64
N ALA A 343 21.12 12.35 6.70
CA ALA A 343 21.81 13.29 7.57
C ALA A 343 23.11 13.87 6.95
N GLY A 344 23.43 13.50 5.71
CA GLY A 344 24.69 13.92 5.06
C GLY A 344 25.94 13.35 5.73
N LYS A 345 25.80 12.20 6.41
CA LYS A 345 26.88 11.52 7.13
C LYS A 345 27.30 10.24 6.39
N ASP A 346 28.52 9.79 6.63
CA ASP A 346 29.00 8.51 6.14
C ASP A 346 28.37 7.34 6.92
N PRO A 347 27.61 6.44 6.26
CA PRO A 347 27.03 5.25 6.91
C PRO A 347 28.07 4.32 7.57
N SER A 348 29.33 4.37 7.09
CA SER A 348 30.46 3.61 7.62
C SER A 348 31.20 4.33 8.75
N GLY A 349 30.81 5.57 9.06
CA GLY A 349 31.40 6.38 10.15
C GLY A 349 31.27 5.71 11.53
N GLU A 350 32.16 6.08 12.45
CA GLU A 350 32.27 5.45 13.76
C GLU A 350 30.95 5.48 14.54
N ASP A 351 30.26 6.63 14.52
CA ASP A 351 28.99 6.82 15.24
C ASP A 351 27.89 5.90 14.71
N PHE A 352 27.79 5.74 13.38
CA PHE A 352 26.82 4.82 12.77
C PHE A 352 27.20 3.35 12.99
N ARG A 353 28.47 3.01 13.03
CA ARG A 353 28.92 1.66 13.42
C ARG A 353 28.55 1.33 14.85
N LYS A 354 28.72 2.27 15.79
CA LYS A 354 28.28 2.11 17.19
C LYS A 354 26.77 1.92 17.27
N LEU A 355 26.00 2.74 16.53
CA LEU A 355 24.54 2.64 16.47
C LEU A 355 24.07 1.30 15.91
N LYS A 356 24.65 0.85 14.79
CA LYS A 356 24.35 -0.47 14.21
C LYS A 356 24.68 -1.61 15.16
N LYS A 357 25.81 -1.52 15.87
CA LYS A 357 26.17 -2.52 16.88
C LYS A 357 25.13 -2.55 18.00
N LEU A 358 24.76 -1.40 18.56
CA LEU A 358 23.79 -1.30 19.64
C LEU A 358 22.41 -1.86 19.22
N THR A 359 21.92 -1.50 18.03
CA THR A 359 20.66 -2.03 17.51
C THR A 359 20.73 -3.54 17.25
N THR A 360 21.88 -4.04 16.79
CA THR A 360 22.12 -5.47 16.60
C THR A 360 22.13 -6.23 17.93
N ASP A 361 22.81 -5.71 18.93
CA ASP A 361 22.88 -6.31 20.27
C ASP A 361 21.48 -6.33 20.94
N ALA A 362 20.73 -5.19 20.83
CA ALA A 362 19.35 -5.10 21.33
C ALA A 362 18.41 -6.09 20.62
N THR A 363 18.47 -6.16 19.30
CA THR A 363 17.63 -7.06 18.50
C THR A 363 17.99 -8.53 18.71
N GLY A 364 19.28 -8.83 18.86
CA GLY A 364 19.79 -10.16 19.19
C GLY A 364 19.28 -10.70 20.54
N ALA A 365 18.94 -9.81 21.45
CA ALA A 365 18.35 -10.15 22.74
C ALA A 365 16.86 -10.58 22.63
N LEU A 366 16.21 -10.39 21.48
CA LEU A 366 14.79 -10.69 21.26
C LEU A 366 14.59 -12.03 20.57
N THR A 367 13.39 -12.60 20.71
CA THR A 367 13.00 -13.82 19.97
C THR A 367 12.52 -13.51 18.54
N GLY A 368 12.17 -12.25 18.29
CA GLY A 368 11.56 -11.81 17.04
C GLY A 368 10.03 -11.82 17.03
N THR A 369 9.37 -12.36 18.07
CA THR A 369 7.91 -12.31 18.18
C THR A 369 7.46 -11.11 19.00
N LEU A 370 6.47 -10.38 18.48
CA LEU A 370 5.86 -9.26 19.19
C LEU A 370 4.34 -9.19 18.95
N ALA A 371 3.64 -8.63 19.92
CA ALA A 371 2.26 -8.16 19.79
C ALA A 371 2.17 -6.73 20.31
N GLY A 372 1.36 -5.89 19.68
CA GLY A 372 1.15 -4.52 20.11
C GLY A 372 -0.18 -3.95 19.69
N SER A 373 -0.64 -2.96 20.44
CA SER A 373 -1.87 -2.21 20.17
C SER A 373 -1.62 -0.72 20.29
N PHE A 374 -2.18 0.01 19.35
CA PHE A 374 -2.26 1.46 19.38
C PHE A 374 -3.73 1.88 19.48
N SER A 375 -4.08 2.55 20.55
CA SER A 375 -5.43 3.00 20.88
C SER A 375 -5.45 4.51 21.07
N THR A 376 -6.63 5.12 20.94
CA THR A 376 -6.83 6.55 21.20
C THR A 376 -7.40 6.78 22.59
N ASP A 377 -6.94 7.84 23.23
CA ASP A 377 -7.56 8.41 24.43
C ASP A 377 -7.55 9.93 24.29
N VAL A 378 -8.56 10.46 23.59
CA VAL A 378 -8.62 11.88 23.23
C VAL A 378 -8.69 12.84 24.42
N LYS A 379 -9.00 12.34 25.62
CA LYS A 379 -9.04 13.13 26.87
C LYS A 379 -7.72 13.11 27.63
N ALA A 380 -6.84 12.20 27.29
CA ALA A 380 -5.56 12.04 27.93
C ALA A 380 -4.44 12.88 27.27
N LYS A 381 -3.32 12.99 27.95
CA LYS A 381 -2.07 13.54 27.43
C LYS A 381 -0.93 12.56 27.73
N PRO A 382 -0.34 11.92 26.72
CA PRO A 382 -0.65 12.01 25.29
C PRO A 382 -2.07 11.44 24.96
N PRO A 383 -2.70 11.88 23.84
CA PRO A 383 -4.08 11.47 23.46
C PRO A 383 -4.12 10.07 22.82
N PHE A 384 -3.15 9.24 23.14
CA PHE A 384 -3.03 7.87 22.66
C PHE A 384 -2.47 6.95 23.73
N ARG A 385 -2.66 5.67 23.50
CA ARG A 385 -2.11 4.57 24.29
C ARG A 385 -1.40 3.62 23.33
N LEU A 386 -0.18 3.23 23.71
CA LEU A 386 0.61 2.25 23.00
C LEU A 386 1.05 1.19 24.00
N GLN A 387 0.79 -0.07 23.69
CA GLN A 387 1.31 -1.20 24.44
C GLN A 387 1.88 -2.24 23.51
N TYR A 388 2.94 -2.91 23.93
CA TYR A 388 3.45 -4.09 23.26
C TYR A 388 4.13 -5.07 24.21
N VAL A 389 4.15 -6.30 23.75
CA VAL A 389 4.80 -7.43 24.38
C VAL A 389 5.75 -8.04 23.37
N VAL A 390 7.00 -8.23 23.75
CA VAL A 390 8.06 -8.77 22.89
C VAL A 390 8.70 -9.96 23.57
N GLY A 391 8.87 -11.05 22.85
CA GLY A 391 9.61 -12.22 23.33
C GLY A 391 11.09 -11.93 23.48
N MET A 392 11.71 -12.35 24.58
CA MET A 392 13.10 -12.11 24.91
C MET A 392 13.89 -13.41 25.05
N LYS A 393 15.13 -13.37 24.57
CA LYS A 393 16.15 -14.43 24.78
C LYS A 393 17.10 -14.07 25.91
N ASP A 394 17.58 -12.82 25.92
CA ASP A 394 18.57 -12.33 26.89
C ASP A 394 18.16 -10.97 27.46
N PRO A 395 17.43 -10.96 28.59
CA PRO A 395 17.06 -9.71 29.26
C PRO A 395 18.24 -8.83 29.64
N GLN A 396 19.38 -9.42 29.99
CA GLN A 396 20.55 -8.63 30.43
C GLN A 396 21.19 -7.90 29.24
N ALA A 397 21.32 -8.56 28.08
CA ALA A 397 21.81 -7.93 26.87
C ALA A 397 20.88 -6.76 26.44
N PHE A 398 19.57 -6.97 26.51
CA PHE A 398 18.60 -5.91 26.25
C PHE A 398 18.81 -4.70 27.17
N TYR A 399 18.94 -4.92 28.47
CA TYR A 399 19.13 -3.82 29.42
C TYR A 399 20.45 -3.09 29.21
N ARG A 400 21.56 -3.78 28.92
CA ARG A 400 22.82 -3.11 28.57
C ARG A 400 22.63 -2.17 27.36
N ALA A 401 21.93 -2.62 26.32
CA ALA A 401 21.64 -1.78 25.18
C ALA A 401 20.75 -0.57 25.55
N MET A 402 19.72 -0.78 26.36
CA MET A 402 18.83 0.30 26.84
C MET A 402 19.53 1.37 27.65
N GLU A 403 20.57 1.03 28.42
CA GLU A 403 21.36 1.96 29.21
C GLU A 403 22.26 2.88 28.35
N GLU A 404 22.60 2.47 27.14
CA GLU A 404 23.36 3.29 26.17
C GLU A 404 22.48 4.27 25.37
N ILE A 405 21.16 4.02 25.26
CA ILE A 405 20.22 4.84 24.46
C ILE A 405 20.21 6.32 24.88
N PRO A 406 20.17 6.72 26.17
CA PRO A 406 20.13 8.12 26.54
C PRO A 406 21.27 8.95 25.93
N ALA A 407 22.49 8.42 25.94
CA ALA A 407 23.66 9.12 25.40
C ALA A 407 23.51 9.41 23.89
N MET A 408 22.81 8.57 23.16
CA MET A 408 22.58 8.74 21.71
C MET A 408 21.61 9.88 21.38
N PHE A 409 20.69 10.21 22.29
CA PHE A 409 19.77 11.34 22.14
C PHE A 409 20.38 12.66 22.64
N GLU A 410 21.41 12.60 23.45
CA GLU A 410 22.14 13.79 23.96
C GLU A 410 23.20 14.26 22.95
N SER A 411 23.86 13.35 22.26
CA SER A 411 24.96 13.65 21.35
C SER A 411 25.03 12.63 20.18
N GLY A 412 25.66 13.06 19.09
CA GLY A 412 25.86 12.20 17.92
C GLY A 412 24.77 12.32 16.85
N PRO A 413 24.78 11.44 15.83
CA PRO A 413 23.97 11.58 14.61
C PRO A 413 22.46 11.67 14.85
N ILE A 414 21.95 10.93 15.83
CA ILE A 414 20.52 10.95 16.18
C ILE A 414 20.13 12.31 16.78
N ALA A 415 20.91 12.79 17.75
CA ALA A 415 20.68 14.10 18.36
C ALA A 415 20.75 15.23 17.32
N ASP A 416 21.75 15.18 16.42
CA ASP A 416 21.93 16.15 15.35
C ASP A 416 20.74 16.18 14.40
N LEU A 417 20.20 15.01 14.04
CA LEU A 417 19.03 14.95 13.17
C LEU A 417 17.79 15.55 13.82
N TYR A 418 17.48 15.17 15.06
CA TYR A 418 16.33 15.74 15.76
C TYR A 418 16.47 17.26 15.92
N LYS A 419 17.69 17.77 16.15
CA LYS A 419 17.96 19.23 16.15
C LYS A 419 17.69 19.86 14.77
N GLN A 420 18.10 19.20 13.67
CA GLN A 420 17.78 19.66 12.31
C GLN A 420 16.27 19.66 12.03
N MET A 421 15.54 18.72 12.62
CA MET A 421 14.07 18.68 12.57
C MET A 421 13.41 19.69 13.52
N GLY A 422 14.18 20.53 14.21
CA GLY A 422 13.67 21.56 15.13
C GLY A 422 13.30 21.03 16.51
N VAL A 423 13.80 19.86 16.91
CA VAL A 423 13.47 19.22 18.19
C VAL A 423 14.73 18.73 18.89
N VAL A 424 14.81 18.94 20.21
CA VAL A 424 15.80 18.30 21.10
C VAL A 424 15.07 17.26 21.93
N LEU A 425 15.45 16.01 21.79
CA LEU A 425 14.95 14.92 22.62
C LEU A 425 15.83 14.72 23.85
N LYS A 426 15.21 14.51 25.01
CA LYS A 426 15.85 14.10 26.23
C LYS A 426 15.29 12.77 26.69
N PHE A 427 16.12 11.76 26.72
CA PHE A 427 15.71 10.41 27.12
C PHE A 427 16.20 10.14 28.56
N GLU A 428 15.29 9.74 29.43
CA GLU A 428 15.59 9.37 30.81
C GLU A 428 15.08 7.94 31.05
N LEU A 429 15.98 7.06 31.56
CA LEU A 429 15.65 5.72 32.01
C LEU A 429 15.87 5.61 33.53
N LYS A 430 14.79 5.37 34.28
CA LYS A 430 14.84 5.08 35.70
C LYS A 430 14.58 3.60 35.94
N ARG A 431 15.66 2.87 36.29
CA ARG A 431 15.56 1.44 36.59
C ARG A 431 14.85 1.22 37.93
N LYS A 432 14.03 0.16 37.99
CA LYS A 432 13.30 -0.27 39.20
C LYS A 432 12.56 0.90 39.87
N ALA A 433 11.87 1.71 39.05
CA ALA A 433 11.11 2.86 39.53
C ALA A 433 9.97 2.44 40.46
N GLU A 434 9.42 1.26 40.27
CA GLU A 434 8.40 0.62 41.11
C GLU A 434 8.53 -0.91 41.07
N THR A 435 7.84 -1.60 41.97
CA THR A 435 7.74 -3.07 42.00
C THR A 435 6.27 -3.48 42.05
N TYR A 436 5.88 -4.45 41.26
CA TYR A 436 4.54 -5.02 41.25
C TYR A 436 4.60 -6.55 41.17
N LYS A 437 4.02 -7.26 42.16
CA LYS A 437 4.06 -8.72 42.26
C LYS A 437 5.47 -9.31 41.99
N ASP A 438 6.47 -8.76 42.72
CA ASP A 438 7.90 -9.11 42.60
C ASP A 438 8.55 -8.85 41.24
N VAL A 439 7.87 -8.15 40.34
CA VAL A 439 8.41 -7.69 39.05
C VAL A 439 8.84 -6.24 39.16
N ALA A 440 10.11 -5.98 38.87
CA ALA A 440 10.62 -4.61 38.80
C ALA A 440 10.09 -3.92 37.53
N ILE A 441 9.54 -2.72 37.69
CA ILE A 441 9.05 -1.88 36.60
C ILE A 441 9.99 -0.70 36.45
N ASP A 442 10.50 -0.51 35.25
CA ASP A 442 11.32 0.64 34.91
C ASP A 442 10.45 1.76 34.31
N ALA A 443 10.88 3.01 34.52
CA ALA A 443 10.23 4.19 33.95
C ALA A 443 11.08 4.79 32.83
N ILE A 444 10.46 5.12 31.72
CA ILE A 444 11.07 5.88 30.63
C ILE A 444 10.37 7.23 30.52
N LYS A 445 11.15 8.28 30.35
CA LYS A 445 10.64 9.61 30.03
C LYS A 445 11.38 10.15 28.81
N ILE A 446 10.62 10.58 27.81
CA ILE A 446 11.13 11.21 26.59
C ILE A 446 10.64 12.66 26.61
N GLY A 447 11.52 13.58 26.97
CA GLY A 447 11.28 15.02 26.88
C GLY A 447 11.38 15.45 25.41
N ILE A 448 10.40 16.20 24.92
CA ILE A 448 10.37 16.75 23.55
C ILE A 448 10.46 18.26 23.67
N ASN A 449 11.64 18.82 23.37
CA ASN A 449 11.92 20.24 23.51
C ASN A 449 12.11 20.86 22.12
N PRO A 450 11.14 21.62 21.60
CA PRO A 450 11.31 22.34 20.34
C PRO A 450 12.45 23.35 20.40
N THR A 451 13.22 23.48 19.32
CA THR A 451 14.30 24.48 19.23
C THR A 451 13.76 25.91 19.09
N ASP A 452 12.55 26.07 18.48
CA ASP A 452 11.80 27.33 18.46
C ASP A 452 10.42 27.12 19.12
N PRO A 453 10.24 27.56 20.38
CA PRO A 453 8.99 27.39 21.13
C PRO A 453 7.78 28.10 20.48
N ASN A 454 8.01 29.09 19.63
CA ASN A 454 6.94 29.89 19.01
C ASN A 454 6.45 29.33 17.66
N SER A 455 7.14 28.33 17.10
CA SER A 455 6.73 27.72 15.83
C SER A 455 5.39 27.00 15.94
N GLU A 456 4.63 26.94 14.85
CA GLU A 456 3.36 26.18 14.79
C GLU A 456 3.58 24.69 15.09
N GLN A 457 4.72 24.15 14.67
CA GLN A 457 5.13 22.78 14.99
C GLN A 457 5.29 22.57 16.50
N SER A 458 5.89 23.53 17.19
CA SER A 458 6.06 23.50 18.66
C SER A 458 4.73 23.51 19.40
N LYS A 459 3.80 24.34 18.93
CA LYS A 459 2.44 24.38 19.48
C LYS A 459 1.72 23.04 19.27
N MET A 460 1.87 22.43 18.11
CA MET A 460 1.31 21.11 17.83
C MET A 460 1.93 20.03 18.74
N PHE A 461 3.24 20.01 18.92
CA PHE A 461 3.91 19.08 19.85
C PHE A 461 3.44 19.27 21.31
N ALA A 462 3.28 20.50 21.76
CA ALA A 462 2.77 20.79 23.10
C ALA A 462 1.32 20.30 23.29
N VAL A 463 0.49 20.37 22.25
CA VAL A 463 -0.88 19.82 22.28
C VAL A 463 -0.87 18.29 22.34
N LEU A 464 -0.01 17.63 21.54
CA LEU A 464 0.05 16.18 21.42
C LEU A 464 0.74 15.50 22.59
N PHE A 465 1.86 16.05 23.04
CA PHE A 465 2.78 15.38 23.97
C PHE A 465 2.96 16.11 25.31
N GLY A 466 2.42 17.32 25.43
CA GLY A 466 2.63 18.13 26.65
C GLY A 466 4.11 18.41 26.87
N GLN A 467 4.65 17.97 28.02
CA GLN A 467 6.07 18.09 28.37
C GLN A 467 6.90 16.86 27.96
N GLY A 468 6.30 15.91 27.25
CA GLY A 468 6.96 14.68 26.82
C GLY A 468 6.09 13.45 26.95
N ILE A 469 6.71 12.31 26.75
CA ILE A 469 6.07 11.00 26.76
C ILE A 469 6.62 10.22 27.97
N GLU A 470 5.72 9.63 28.75
CA GLU A 470 6.10 8.71 29.82
C GLU A 470 5.68 7.28 29.46
N GLY A 471 6.59 6.35 29.72
CA GLY A 471 6.35 4.94 29.53
C GLY A 471 6.78 4.12 30.72
N ARG A 472 6.28 2.90 30.80
CA ARG A 472 6.68 1.88 31.77
C ARG A 472 7.03 0.60 31.02
N LEU A 473 8.06 -0.06 31.48
CA LEU A 473 8.47 -1.36 30.96
C LEU A 473 8.85 -2.33 32.07
N ALA A 474 8.65 -3.59 31.82
CA ALA A 474 9.12 -4.65 32.72
C ALA A 474 9.48 -5.90 31.92
N VAL A 475 10.33 -6.74 32.50
CA VAL A 475 10.62 -8.09 31.98
C VAL A 475 10.04 -9.11 32.93
N VAL A 476 9.21 -9.99 32.38
CA VAL A 476 8.52 -11.06 33.12
C VAL A 476 8.38 -12.29 32.24
N ASN A 477 8.78 -13.49 32.73
CA ASN A 477 8.68 -14.76 32.03
C ASN A 477 9.25 -14.74 30.58
N ASN A 478 10.42 -14.12 30.40
CA ASN A 478 11.05 -13.91 29.09
C ASN A 478 10.21 -13.09 28.11
N LEU A 479 9.34 -12.23 28.62
CA LEU A 479 8.61 -11.25 27.86
C LEU A 479 9.00 -9.84 28.32
N LEU A 480 9.29 -8.95 27.38
CA LEU A 480 9.32 -7.52 27.61
C LEU A 480 7.90 -6.99 27.45
N VAL A 481 7.33 -6.43 28.48
CA VAL A 481 6.04 -5.73 28.44
C VAL A 481 6.30 -4.23 28.52
N TYR A 482 5.67 -3.45 27.67
CA TYR A 482 5.90 -2.01 27.56
C TYR A 482 4.59 -1.27 27.29
N ALA A 483 4.42 -0.14 27.95
CA ALA A 483 3.28 0.75 27.76
C ALA A 483 3.68 2.22 27.76
N ILE A 484 3.13 2.97 26.80
CA ILE A 484 3.11 4.44 26.77
C ILE A 484 1.66 4.88 26.86
N ALA A 485 1.33 5.62 27.88
CA ALA A 485 0.00 6.22 28.07
C ALA A 485 0.06 7.21 29.22
N SER A 486 -0.97 8.01 29.40
CA SER A 486 -1.15 8.81 30.65
C SER A 486 -1.24 7.92 31.89
N ASP A 487 -1.74 6.69 31.72
CA ASP A 487 -1.90 5.64 32.75
C ASP A 487 -0.97 4.44 32.54
N SER A 488 0.24 4.67 31.99
CA SER A 488 1.21 3.62 31.61
C SER A 488 1.52 2.63 32.76
N GLY A 489 1.46 3.07 34.03
CA GLY A 489 1.61 2.20 35.19
C GLY A 489 0.49 1.16 35.33
N THR A 490 -0.74 1.54 35.10
CA THR A 490 -1.90 0.62 35.12
C THR A 490 -1.80 -0.39 33.99
N LEU A 491 -1.45 0.08 32.79
CA LEU A 491 -1.32 -0.79 31.61
C LEU A 491 -0.21 -1.83 31.78
N VAL A 492 0.97 -1.42 32.22
CA VAL A 492 2.08 -2.35 32.39
C VAL A 492 1.78 -3.41 33.44
N ARG A 493 1.07 -3.05 34.55
CA ARG A 493 0.63 -4.02 35.56
C ARG A 493 -0.34 -5.03 34.98
N LYS A 494 -1.31 -4.59 34.16
CA LYS A 494 -2.22 -5.49 33.43
C LYS A 494 -1.44 -6.47 32.55
N LEU A 495 -0.44 -5.98 31.80
CA LEU A 495 0.41 -6.84 30.95
C LEU A 495 1.26 -7.82 31.77
N ILE A 496 1.73 -7.41 32.96
CA ILE A 496 2.43 -8.30 33.90
C ILE A 496 1.50 -9.43 34.37
N ASP A 497 0.25 -9.10 34.75
CA ASP A 497 -0.73 -10.10 35.18
C ASP A 497 -1.02 -11.11 34.07
N GLN A 498 -1.19 -10.65 32.83
CA GLN A 498 -1.36 -11.51 31.68
C GLN A 498 -0.11 -12.39 31.42
N ALA A 499 1.08 -11.82 31.49
CA ALA A 499 2.35 -12.55 31.27
C ALA A 499 2.64 -13.57 32.39
N LYS A 500 2.17 -13.35 33.61
CA LYS A 500 2.21 -14.31 34.72
C LYS A 500 1.16 -15.41 34.61
N GLY A 501 0.13 -15.25 33.77
CA GLY A 501 -1.00 -16.16 33.68
C GLY A 501 -2.09 -15.91 34.73
N ASP A 502 -1.98 -14.82 35.51
CA ASP A 502 -2.97 -14.44 36.53
C ASP A 502 -4.29 -13.98 35.88
N SER A 503 -4.22 -13.51 34.63
CA SER A 503 -5.39 -13.16 33.82
C SER A 503 -5.15 -13.61 32.37
N THR A 504 -5.91 -14.60 31.92
CA THR A 504 -5.91 -14.98 30.50
C THR A 504 -7.08 -14.28 29.81
N GLN A 505 -6.80 -13.52 28.76
CA GLN A 505 -7.84 -12.95 27.90
C GLN A 505 -7.79 -13.65 26.54
N PRO A 506 -8.94 -14.02 25.95
CA PRO A 506 -8.92 -14.47 24.58
C PRO A 506 -8.48 -13.34 23.66
N ALA A 507 -7.98 -13.68 22.46
CA ALA A 507 -7.74 -12.68 21.43
C ALA A 507 -9.01 -11.84 21.21
N PRO A 508 -8.90 -10.51 21.02
CA PRO A 508 -10.04 -9.64 20.81
C PRO A 508 -10.95 -10.12 19.69
N SER A 509 -12.27 -10.11 19.91
CA SER A 509 -13.23 -10.60 18.92
C SER A 509 -13.15 -9.89 17.57
N GLU A 510 -12.88 -8.58 17.57
CA GLU A 510 -12.69 -7.80 16.35
C GLU A 510 -11.41 -8.19 15.59
N VAL A 511 -10.35 -8.61 16.29
CA VAL A 511 -9.12 -9.13 15.67
C VAL A 511 -9.38 -10.49 15.04
N GLN A 512 -10.12 -11.37 15.75
CA GLN A 512 -10.49 -12.69 15.22
C GLN A 512 -11.40 -12.55 13.98
N ALA A 513 -12.39 -11.66 14.02
CA ALA A 513 -13.26 -11.38 12.88
C ALA A 513 -12.48 -10.85 11.67
N ALA A 514 -11.53 -9.95 11.90
CA ALA A 514 -10.66 -9.43 10.84
C ALA A 514 -9.75 -10.52 10.26
N MET A 515 -9.22 -11.43 11.09
CA MET A 515 -8.39 -12.55 10.63
C MET A 515 -9.13 -13.49 9.69
N GLN A 516 -10.43 -13.72 9.92
CA GLN A 516 -11.26 -14.57 9.06
C GLN A 516 -11.47 -14.00 7.65
N LEU A 517 -11.22 -12.70 7.43
CA LEU A 517 -11.34 -12.08 6.12
C LEU A 517 -10.20 -12.46 5.16
N ILE A 518 -9.06 -12.90 5.68
CA ILE A 518 -7.88 -13.28 4.89
C ILE A 518 -7.63 -14.78 5.07
N PRO A 519 -7.87 -15.60 4.05
CA PRO A 519 -7.57 -17.03 4.09
C PRO A 519 -6.09 -17.29 4.40
N GLY A 520 -5.81 -18.11 5.42
CA GLY A 520 -4.44 -18.43 5.78
C GLY A 520 -3.71 -17.37 6.61
N ALA A 521 -4.41 -16.33 7.10
CA ALA A 521 -3.82 -15.29 7.95
C ALA A 521 -3.15 -15.88 9.21
N GLU A 522 -3.63 -17.04 9.69
CA GLU A 522 -3.04 -17.77 10.82
C GLU A 522 -1.63 -18.33 10.54
N LYS A 523 -1.22 -18.37 9.26
CA LYS A 523 0.12 -18.80 8.79
C LYS A 523 1.00 -17.63 8.36
N ALA A 524 0.49 -16.41 8.44
CA ALA A 524 1.22 -15.21 8.11
C ALA A 524 2.34 -14.96 9.13
N CYS A 525 3.43 -14.32 8.72
CA CYS A 525 4.49 -13.91 9.65
C CYS A 525 4.15 -12.58 10.35
N PHE A 526 3.21 -11.82 9.83
CA PHE A 526 2.58 -10.69 10.52
C PHE A 526 1.10 -10.58 10.19
N PHE A 527 0.35 -10.07 11.16
CA PHE A 527 -1.05 -9.74 11.01
C PHE A 527 -1.33 -8.39 11.68
N VAL A 528 -2.03 -7.52 10.96
CA VAL A 528 -2.39 -6.17 11.42
C VAL A 528 -3.88 -5.97 11.24
N THR A 529 -4.53 -5.38 12.24
CA THR A 529 -5.84 -4.76 12.07
C THR A 529 -5.71 -3.25 12.12
N TYR A 530 -6.47 -2.55 11.30
CA TYR A 530 -6.43 -1.10 11.21
C TYR A 530 -7.84 -0.54 11.08
N ASN A 531 -8.17 0.46 11.91
CA ASN A 531 -9.45 1.12 11.90
C ASN A 531 -9.30 2.59 11.51
N TYR A 532 -9.58 2.89 10.24
CA TYR A 532 -9.47 4.25 9.69
C TYR A 532 -10.38 5.26 10.42
N LEU A 533 -11.57 4.84 10.84
CA LEU A 533 -12.55 5.73 11.50
C LEU A 533 -12.08 6.16 12.88
N ARG A 534 -11.43 5.26 13.62
CA ARG A 534 -10.83 5.60 14.93
C ARG A 534 -9.65 6.57 14.76
N VAL A 535 -8.87 6.45 13.67
CA VAL A 535 -7.86 7.46 13.31
C VAL A 535 -8.50 8.81 13.05
N LEU A 536 -9.55 8.82 12.24
CA LEU A 536 -10.27 10.05 11.91
C LEU A 536 -10.81 10.73 13.18
N GLN A 537 -11.40 9.97 14.10
CA GLN A 537 -11.86 10.48 15.40
C GLN A 537 -10.72 11.07 16.23
N MET A 538 -9.55 10.44 16.26
CA MET A 538 -8.38 10.97 16.95
C MET A 538 -7.94 12.30 16.33
N VAL A 539 -7.80 12.35 15.02
CA VAL A 539 -7.34 13.56 14.31
C VAL A 539 -8.31 14.72 14.52
N THR A 540 -9.63 14.46 14.45
CA THR A 540 -10.64 15.51 14.66
C THR A 540 -10.73 16.00 16.10
N ALA A 541 -10.41 15.15 17.07
CA ALA A 541 -10.37 15.55 18.47
C ALA A 541 -9.14 16.42 18.81
N ILE A 542 -8.04 16.23 18.07
CA ILE A 542 -6.77 16.96 18.28
C ILE A 542 -6.74 18.24 17.45
N MET A 543 -7.23 18.21 16.22
CA MET A 543 -7.28 19.35 15.31
C MET A 543 -8.74 19.84 15.20
N PRO A 544 -9.02 21.14 15.40
CA PRO A 544 -10.36 21.68 15.21
C PRO A 544 -10.72 21.68 13.72
N MET A 545 -11.07 20.51 13.20
CA MET A 545 -11.61 20.38 11.83
C MET A 545 -13.13 20.49 11.89
N PRO A 546 -13.79 21.05 10.88
CA PRO A 546 -15.24 21.14 10.81
C PRO A 546 -15.87 19.77 10.45
N ILE A 547 -15.47 18.73 11.18
CA ILE A 547 -16.02 17.38 11.06
C ILE A 547 -16.93 17.16 12.27
N PRO A 548 -18.15 16.65 12.08
CA PRO A 548 -19.05 16.35 13.19
C PRO A 548 -18.38 15.43 14.19
N GLN A 549 -18.38 15.81 15.46
CA GLN A 549 -17.84 15.00 16.56
C GLN A 549 -18.80 13.85 16.94
N THR A 550 -19.57 13.33 15.99
CA THR A 550 -20.45 12.19 16.28
C THR A 550 -19.59 10.95 16.49
N PRO A 551 -19.60 10.33 17.66
CA PRO A 551 -18.84 9.11 17.90
C PRO A 551 -19.41 7.98 17.05
N VAL A 552 -18.79 7.67 15.93
CA VAL A 552 -19.10 6.48 15.16
C VAL A 552 -18.43 5.30 15.83
N GLN A 553 -19.23 4.43 16.42
CA GLN A 553 -18.73 3.16 16.92
C GLN A 553 -18.47 2.23 15.73
N SER A 554 -17.26 2.28 15.20
CA SER A 554 -16.84 1.32 14.18
C SER A 554 -16.63 -0.05 14.82
N GLN A 555 -17.26 -1.07 14.21
CA GLN A 555 -17.19 -2.48 14.65
C GLN A 555 -16.37 -3.34 13.69
N SER A 556 -15.80 -2.76 12.65
CA SER A 556 -15.08 -3.46 11.61
C SER A 556 -13.67 -2.91 11.44
N ASN A 557 -12.72 -3.78 11.14
CA ASN A 557 -11.33 -3.41 10.92
C ASN A 557 -10.85 -3.87 9.54
N ILE A 558 -10.05 -3.07 8.89
CA ILE A 558 -9.23 -3.49 7.76
C ILE A 558 -8.23 -4.51 8.29
N ALA A 559 -8.10 -5.64 7.60
CA ALA A 559 -7.12 -6.67 7.93
C ALA A 559 -5.96 -6.64 6.93
N ILE A 560 -4.75 -6.84 7.44
CA ILE A 560 -3.54 -6.96 6.62
C ILE A 560 -2.74 -8.15 7.15
N ALA A 561 -2.37 -9.08 6.28
CA ALA A 561 -1.53 -10.21 6.62
C ALA A 561 -0.39 -10.33 5.62
N GLY A 562 0.78 -10.79 6.05
CA GLY A 562 1.87 -10.95 5.12
C GLY A 562 2.84 -12.06 5.49
N LYS A 563 3.58 -12.50 4.47
CA LYS A 563 4.59 -13.54 4.57
C LYS A 563 5.79 -13.21 3.70
N ALA A 564 6.98 -13.31 4.28
CA ALA A 564 8.22 -13.25 3.54
C ALA A 564 8.80 -14.68 3.44
N ALA A 565 9.05 -15.15 2.23
CA ALA A 565 9.64 -16.47 1.98
C ALA A 565 10.26 -16.52 0.58
N GLY A 566 11.39 -17.24 0.44
CA GLY A 566 12.01 -17.54 -0.86
C GLY A 566 12.38 -16.30 -1.68
N GLY A 567 12.74 -15.20 -1.05
CA GLY A 567 13.07 -13.94 -1.72
C GLY A 567 11.84 -13.13 -2.18
N SER A 568 10.65 -13.47 -1.71
CA SER A 568 9.41 -12.77 -2.03
C SER A 568 8.68 -12.31 -0.77
N LEU A 569 8.01 -11.15 -0.86
CA LEU A 569 7.08 -10.64 0.14
C LEU A 569 5.68 -10.70 -0.44
N GLY A 570 4.81 -11.49 0.19
CA GLY A 570 3.37 -11.48 -0.07
C GLY A 570 2.64 -10.72 1.04
N VAL A 571 1.76 -9.81 0.67
CA VAL A 571 0.89 -9.06 1.58
C VAL A 571 -0.54 -9.15 1.07
N GLU A 572 -1.47 -9.50 1.94
CA GLU A 572 -2.91 -9.47 1.65
C GLU A 572 -3.60 -8.45 2.54
N LEU A 573 -4.48 -7.66 1.95
CA LEU A 573 -5.33 -6.68 2.60
C LEU A 573 -6.78 -7.09 2.37
N ALA A 574 -7.59 -7.04 3.42
CA ALA A 574 -9.04 -7.18 3.30
C ALA A 574 -9.76 -5.94 3.83
N LEU A 575 -10.56 -5.31 2.97
CA LEU A 575 -11.43 -4.20 3.32
C LEU A 575 -12.85 -4.73 3.51
N PRO A 576 -13.38 -4.80 4.75
CA PRO A 576 -14.75 -5.24 5.00
C PRO A 576 -15.77 -4.30 4.37
N LYS A 577 -16.82 -4.85 3.79
CA LYS A 577 -17.96 -4.08 3.29
C LYS A 577 -18.58 -3.21 4.39
N GLN A 578 -18.68 -3.75 5.61
CA GLN A 578 -19.18 -3.03 6.77
C GLN A 578 -18.34 -1.76 7.02
N HIS A 579 -17.00 -1.84 6.95
CA HIS A 579 -16.13 -0.67 7.14
C HIS A 579 -16.37 0.43 6.10
N LEU A 580 -16.56 0.02 4.84
CA LEU A 580 -16.92 0.94 3.76
C LEU A 580 -18.29 1.61 4.02
N MET A 581 -19.29 0.85 4.47
CA MET A 581 -20.61 1.39 4.81
C MET A 581 -20.54 2.37 5.99
N GLU A 582 -19.75 2.08 7.00
CA GLU A 582 -19.50 2.96 8.14
C GLU A 582 -18.86 4.30 7.66
N ILE A 583 -17.85 4.24 6.79
CA ILE A 583 -17.22 5.43 6.19
C ILE A 583 -18.25 6.25 5.39
N MET A 584 -19.05 5.60 4.55
CA MET A 584 -20.07 6.28 3.74
C MET A 584 -21.13 6.96 4.61
N THR A 585 -21.54 6.32 5.70
CA THR A 585 -22.50 6.90 6.65
C THR A 585 -21.99 8.22 7.22
N ILE A 586 -20.72 8.24 7.65
CA ILE A 586 -20.10 9.47 8.16
C ILE A 586 -20.05 10.55 7.08
N PHE A 587 -19.68 10.17 5.85
CA PHE A 587 -19.59 11.11 4.74
C PHE A 587 -20.95 11.74 4.39
N MET A 588 -22.03 10.94 4.41
CA MET A 588 -23.40 11.44 4.22
C MET A 588 -23.83 12.38 5.34
N GLN A 589 -23.52 12.07 6.61
CA GLN A 589 -23.79 12.95 7.74
C GLN A 589 -23.05 14.29 7.62
N MET A 590 -21.79 14.27 7.18
CA MET A 590 -21.02 15.50 6.93
C MET A 590 -21.62 16.37 5.82
N GLN A 591 -22.18 15.77 4.78
CA GLN A 591 -22.84 16.50 3.70
C GLN A 591 -24.15 17.14 4.17
N GLN A 592 -24.93 16.45 5.01
CA GLN A 592 -26.20 16.98 5.54
C GLN A 592 -26.01 18.14 6.53
N GLN A 593 -24.86 18.21 7.20
CA GLN A 593 -24.54 19.28 8.16
C GLN A 593 -23.90 20.53 7.52
N ARG A 594 -23.65 20.54 6.20
CA ARG A 594 -23.26 21.78 5.51
C ARG A 594 -24.44 22.74 5.56
N PRO A 595 -24.26 23.97 6.10
CA PRO A 595 -25.33 24.96 6.09
C PRO A 595 -25.82 25.17 4.64
N GLN A 596 -27.11 25.02 4.43
CA GLN A 596 -27.77 25.28 3.12
C GLN A 596 -27.75 26.77 2.72
N ASP A 597 -27.09 27.66 3.48
CA ASP A 597 -27.19 29.09 3.40
C ASP A 597 -26.15 29.79 2.50
N GLN A 598 -25.67 29.15 1.45
CA GLN A 598 -25.04 29.89 0.36
C GLN A 598 -25.50 29.33 -1.00
N PRO A 599 -26.39 30.08 -1.72
CA PRO A 599 -26.64 29.76 -3.12
C PRO A 599 -25.32 29.86 -3.90
N PRO A 600 -25.03 28.91 -4.81
CA PRO A 600 -23.82 28.95 -5.61
C PRO A 600 -23.86 30.22 -6.50
N GLY A 601 -23.00 31.18 -6.20
CA GLY A 601 -22.81 32.33 -7.08
C GLY A 601 -22.78 33.71 -6.45
N GLN A 602 -22.90 33.89 -5.13
CA GLN A 602 -22.63 35.23 -4.58
C GLN A 602 -21.12 35.39 -4.27
N PRO A 603 -20.43 36.36 -4.92
CA PRO A 603 -19.05 36.67 -4.58
C PRO A 603 -18.98 37.15 -3.13
N GLN A 604 -18.09 36.60 -2.34
CA GLN A 604 -17.80 37.08 -0.99
C GLN A 604 -17.54 38.58 -1.05
N LYS A 605 -18.39 39.37 -0.40
CA LYS A 605 -18.10 40.80 -0.15
C LYS A 605 -16.82 40.83 0.70
N GLN A 606 -15.74 41.29 0.08
CA GLN A 606 -14.52 41.62 0.82
C GLN A 606 -14.87 42.60 1.96
N PRO A 607 -14.35 42.41 3.18
CA PRO A 607 -14.54 43.36 4.26
C PRO A 607 -14.02 44.72 3.79
N GLN A 608 -14.90 45.73 3.76
CA GLN A 608 -14.50 47.10 3.48
C GLN A 608 -13.48 47.54 4.53
N PRO A 609 -12.37 48.18 4.13
CA PRO A 609 -11.42 48.75 5.07
C PRO A 609 -12.12 49.83 5.89
N LYS A 610 -12.00 49.74 7.23
CA LYS A 610 -12.52 50.80 8.12
C LYS A 610 -11.89 52.13 7.74
N PRO A 611 -12.68 53.24 7.66
CA PRO A 611 -12.12 54.54 7.40
C PRO A 611 -11.17 54.92 8.55
N GLN A 612 -9.92 55.22 8.19
CA GLN A 612 -8.95 55.82 9.10
C GLN A 612 -9.49 57.21 9.48
N GLY A 613 -9.86 57.35 10.77
CA GLY A 613 -10.23 58.62 11.33
C GLY A 613 -9.07 59.61 11.28
N GLN A 614 -9.31 60.75 10.69
CA GLN A 614 -8.50 61.95 10.85
C GLN A 614 -8.61 62.42 12.30
N THR A 615 -7.52 62.50 12.99
CA THR A 615 -7.12 63.54 13.94
C THR A 615 -5.61 63.63 13.98
#